data_b1083610cb105e2dabb6fc54391bdc55
#
_entry.id   b1083610cb105e2dabb6fc54391bdc55
#
_cell.length_a   1.000
_cell.length_b   1.000
_cell.length_c   1.000
_cell.angle_alpha   90.00
_cell.angle_beta   90.00
_cell.angle_gamma   90.00
#
_symmetry.space_group_name_H-M   'P 1'
#
loop_
_entity.id
_entity.type
_entity.pdbx_description
1 polymer ?
#
loop_
_entity_poly.entity_id
_entity_poly.type
_entity_poly.pdbx_seq_one_letter_code
_entity_poly.pdbx_strand_id
1 'polypeptide(L)'
;MLLEPHKYSVMCITQDGLALSHEDQAERLCEAGARWIQLRMKNATPEHWINTACAVRKICHDHGAVCIVNDSVDIAIAAAADGVHLGKGDENWREARRRLGRSKLLGGTVNNEKDARRAITANCLDYVGVGPWRFTATKENLSPVLGEPGVRLLVAMLDGLPAWVIGGIEPADLPAVRSCGAAGVAVASGLFRGGQIETNFKTYAAAWAGEAV
;
A
#
# COMPACT_ATOMS: atom_id res chain seq x y z
N MET A 1 6.60 -12.67 -8.62
CA MET A 1 6.70 -11.40 -9.37
C MET A 1 7.70 -10.52 -8.64
N LEU A 2 8.77 -10.05 -9.30
CA LEU A 2 9.68 -9.08 -8.69
C LEU A 2 9.05 -7.69 -8.84
N LEU A 3 8.92 -6.96 -7.74
CA LEU A 3 8.47 -5.59 -7.76
C LEU A 3 9.60 -4.70 -8.31
N GLU A 4 9.35 -4.04 -9.44
CA GLU A 4 10.26 -3.04 -10.00
C GLU A 4 9.98 -1.69 -9.30
N PRO A 5 10.85 -1.22 -8.37
CA PRO A 5 10.52 -0.09 -7.49
C PRO A 5 10.12 1.18 -8.25
N HIS A 6 10.75 1.48 -9.40
CA HIS A 6 10.41 2.65 -10.21
C HIS A 6 9.02 2.58 -10.85
N LYS A 7 8.50 1.38 -11.14
CA LYS A 7 7.16 1.19 -11.70
C LYS A 7 6.08 1.23 -10.62
N TYR A 8 6.42 0.82 -9.41
CA TYR A 8 5.48 0.63 -8.30
C TYR A 8 5.76 1.58 -7.12
N SER A 9 6.41 2.72 -7.37
CA SER A 9 6.86 3.64 -6.33
C SER A 9 5.73 4.28 -5.52
N VAL A 10 4.55 4.47 -6.12
CA VAL A 10 3.36 5.00 -5.43
C VAL A 10 2.29 3.93 -5.35
N MET A 11 2.09 3.39 -4.15
CA MET A 11 0.97 2.50 -3.83
C MET A 11 -0.25 3.36 -3.50
N CYS A 12 -1.29 3.25 -4.32
CA CYS A 12 -2.52 4.00 -4.16
C CYS A 12 -3.53 3.17 -3.36
N ILE A 13 -4.00 3.70 -2.22
CA ILE A 13 -4.94 2.99 -1.35
C ILE A 13 -6.31 3.62 -1.48
N THR A 14 -7.33 2.84 -1.88
CA THR A 14 -8.71 3.30 -1.97
C THR A 14 -9.31 3.55 -0.59
N GLN A 15 -10.35 4.39 -0.52
CA GLN A 15 -10.98 4.80 0.74
C GLN A 15 -12.48 4.62 0.73
N ASP A 16 -13.01 4.15 1.86
CA ASP A 16 -14.45 4.24 2.18
C ASP A 16 -14.88 5.69 2.39
N GLY A 17 -16.19 5.94 2.28
CA GLY A 17 -16.82 7.20 2.68
C GLY A 17 -16.63 8.36 1.69
N LEU A 18 -16.10 8.09 0.50
CA LEU A 18 -16.08 9.05 -0.60
C LEU A 18 -17.35 8.93 -1.45
N ALA A 19 -17.67 9.97 -2.20
CA ALA A 19 -18.77 9.95 -3.18
C ALA A 19 -18.49 9.01 -4.36
N LEU A 20 -17.24 8.59 -4.54
CA LEU A 20 -16.77 7.67 -5.58
C LEU A 20 -16.69 6.25 -5.05
N SER A 21 -17.15 5.27 -5.81
CA SER A 21 -16.96 3.86 -5.53
C SER A 21 -15.48 3.49 -5.54
N HIS A 22 -15.11 2.33 -4.97
CA HIS A 22 -13.73 1.84 -5.03
C HIS A 22 -13.29 1.54 -6.47
N GLU A 23 -14.23 1.11 -7.31
CA GLU A 23 -14.02 0.88 -8.74
C GLU A 23 -13.68 2.19 -9.46
N ASP A 24 -14.48 3.25 -9.26
CA ASP A 24 -14.23 4.56 -9.85
C ASP A 24 -12.89 5.16 -9.36
N GLN A 25 -12.57 4.98 -8.09
CA GLN A 25 -11.28 5.40 -7.54
C GLN A 25 -10.12 4.67 -8.25
N ALA A 26 -10.23 3.35 -8.41
CA ALA A 26 -9.20 2.54 -9.07
C ALA A 26 -9.05 2.91 -10.56
N GLU A 27 -10.18 3.07 -11.28
CA GLU A 27 -10.19 3.46 -12.70
C GLU A 27 -9.46 4.78 -12.90
N ARG A 28 -9.87 5.84 -12.20
CA ARG A 28 -9.26 7.18 -12.31
C ARG A 28 -7.77 7.18 -11.94
N LEU A 29 -7.37 6.42 -10.93
CA LEU A 29 -5.96 6.28 -10.56
C LEU A 29 -5.16 5.56 -11.65
N CYS A 30 -5.69 4.47 -12.21
CA CYS A 30 -5.05 3.72 -13.27
C CYS A 30 -4.94 4.53 -14.57
N GLU A 31 -5.98 5.28 -14.96
CA GLU A 31 -5.96 6.23 -16.07
C GLU A 31 -4.90 7.32 -15.88
N ALA A 32 -4.72 7.80 -14.65
CA ALA A 32 -3.67 8.76 -14.32
C ALA A 32 -2.25 8.18 -14.40
N GLY A 33 -2.10 6.86 -14.51
CA GLY A 33 -0.83 6.16 -14.62
C GLY A 33 -0.44 5.34 -13.40
N ALA A 34 -1.32 5.21 -12.39
CA ALA A 34 -1.05 4.33 -11.25
C ALA A 34 -0.87 2.87 -11.70
N ARG A 35 0.08 2.18 -11.08
CA ARG A 35 0.38 0.76 -11.39
C ARG A 35 0.29 -0.14 -10.16
N TRP A 36 -0.11 0.40 -9.02
CA TRP A 36 -0.32 -0.35 -7.79
C TRP A 36 -1.53 0.20 -7.04
N ILE A 37 -2.60 -0.57 -7.01
CA ILE A 37 -3.83 -0.24 -6.27
C ILE A 37 -3.97 -1.20 -5.09
N GLN A 38 -4.21 -0.67 -3.91
CA GLN A 38 -4.62 -1.42 -2.73
C GLN A 38 -6.08 -1.13 -2.42
N LEU A 39 -6.93 -2.13 -2.57
CA LEU A 39 -8.34 -2.05 -2.19
C LEU A 39 -8.48 -2.16 -0.67
N ARG A 40 -8.94 -1.08 -0.03
CA ARG A 40 -9.16 -1.04 1.41
C ARG A 40 -10.61 -0.73 1.72
N MET A 41 -11.36 -1.75 2.10
CA MET A 41 -12.76 -1.68 2.56
C MET A 41 -12.84 -2.14 4.01
N LYS A 42 -13.57 -1.40 4.87
CA LYS A 42 -13.63 -1.71 6.31
C LYS A 42 -14.97 -2.26 6.78
N ASN A 43 -16.06 -1.85 6.18
CA ASN A 43 -17.42 -2.18 6.65
C ASN A 43 -18.26 -2.84 5.56
N ALA A 44 -17.65 -3.69 4.72
CA ALA A 44 -18.35 -4.41 3.66
C ALA A 44 -18.75 -5.83 4.10
N THR A 45 -19.87 -6.32 3.59
CA THR A 45 -20.17 -7.76 3.66
C THR A 45 -19.15 -8.54 2.83
N PRO A 46 -18.85 -9.82 3.16
CA PRO A 46 -17.89 -10.60 2.38
C PRO A 46 -18.25 -10.67 0.88
N GLU A 47 -19.52 -10.84 0.56
CA GLU A 47 -19.99 -10.88 -0.83
C GLU A 47 -19.71 -9.56 -1.57
N HIS A 48 -20.09 -8.42 -0.98
CA HIS A 48 -19.83 -7.11 -1.57
C HIS A 48 -18.34 -6.87 -1.74
N TRP A 49 -17.52 -7.23 -0.73
CA TRP A 49 -16.07 -7.07 -0.80
C TRP A 49 -15.45 -7.91 -1.92
N ILE A 50 -15.86 -9.18 -2.07
CA ILE A 50 -15.40 -10.06 -3.17
C ILE A 50 -15.75 -9.45 -4.53
N ASN A 51 -17.00 -9.01 -4.71
CA ASN A 51 -17.48 -8.44 -5.97
C ASN A 51 -16.69 -7.19 -6.34
N THR A 52 -16.51 -6.25 -5.39
CA THR A 52 -15.69 -5.05 -5.58
C THR A 52 -14.23 -5.41 -5.86
N ALA A 53 -13.66 -6.37 -5.12
CA ALA A 53 -12.28 -6.80 -5.35
C ALA A 53 -12.07 -7.42 -6.76
N CYS A 54 -13.05 -8.19 -7.25
CA CYS A 54 -13.03 -8.73 -8.62
C CYS A 54 -13.06 -7.59 -9.67
N ALA A 55 -13.93 -6.60 -9.46
CA ALA A 55 -14.05 -5.46 -10.37
C ALA A 55 -12.77 -4.60 -10.38
N VAL A 56 -12.26 -4.22 -9.19
CA VAL A 56 -11.02 -3.44 -9.06
C VAL A 56 -9.82 -4.21 -9.65
N ARG A 57 -9.72 -5.53 -9.44
CA ARG A 57 -8.67 -6.33 -10.07
C ARG A 57 -8.76 -6.28 -11.59
N LYS A 58 -9.98 -6.40 -12.15
CA LYS A 58 -10.16 -6.32 -13.61
C LYS A 58 -9.67 -4.97 -14.14
N ILE A 59 -10.09 -3.87 -13.53
CA ILE A 59 -9.63 -2.51 -13.85
C ILE A 59 -8.09 -2.43 -13.81
N CYS A 60 -7.48 -2.89 -12.70
CA CYS A 60 -6.03 -2.90 -12.58
C CYS A 60 -5.35 -3.65 -13.73
N HIS A 61 -5.84 -4.86 -14.05
CA HIS A 61 -5.25 -5.68 -15.13
C HIS A 61 -5.41 -5.04 -16.51
N ASP A 62 -6.56 -4.44 -16.80
CA ASP A 62 -6.80 -3.72 -18.06
C ASP A 62 -5.79 -2.56 -18.26
N HIS A 63 -5.28 -1.98 -17.17
CA HIS A 63 -4.27 -0.92 -17.16
C HIS A 63 -2.83 -1.39 -16.86
N GLY A 64 -2.58 -2.68 -16.75
CA GLY A 64 -1.26 -3.23 -16.41
C GLY A 64 -0.79 -2.88 -14.99
N ALA A 65 -1.74 -2.66 -14.06
CA ALA A 65 -1.52 -2.43 -12.65
C ALA A 65 -1.72 -3.71 -11.82
N VAL A 66 -1.18 -3.74 -10.61
CA VAL A 66 -1.42 -4.80 -9.63
C VAL A 66 -2.52 -4.40 -8.65
N CYS A 67 -3.35 -5.38 -8.27
CA CYS A 67 -4.43 -5.24 -7.30
C CYS A 67 -4.09 -5.99 -6.01
N ILE A 68 -3.96 -5.27 -4.91
CA ILE A 68 -3.74 -5.82 -3.57
C ILE A 68 -5.00 -5.64 -2.73
N VAL A 69 -5.43 -6.70 -2.07
CA VAL A 69 -6.52 -6.62 -1.07
C VAL A 69 -5.92 -6.31 0.30
N ASN A 70 -6.53 -5.40 1.04
CA ASN A 70 -6.09 -5.09 2.39
C ASN A 70 -6.79 -6.02 3.42
N ASP A 71 -6.07 -6.48 4.45
CA ASP A 71 -6.50 -7.21 5.64
C ASP A 71 -7.02 -8.65 5.43
N SER A 72 -7.49 -9.07 4.26
CA SER A 72 -8.17 -10.37 4.11
C SER A 72 -7.55 -11.29 3.05
N VAL A 73 -6.98 -12.40 3.51
CA VAL A 73 -6.48 -13.47 2.63
C VAL A 73 -7.62 -14.17 1.89
N ASP A 74 -8.78 -14.36 2.56
CA ASP A 74 -9.95 -15.02 1.95
C ASP A 74 -10.46 -14.23 0.74
N ILE A 75 -10.62 -12.91 0.91
CA ILE A 75 -11.06 -12.02 -0.17
C ILE A 75 -10.03 -11.98 -1.31
N ALA A 76 -8.74 -11.90 -0.97
CA ALA A 76 -7.69 -11.89 -1.98
C ALA A 76 -7.69 -13.17 -2.83
N ILE A 77 -7.89 -14.33 -2.22
CA ILE A 77 -8.01 -15.62 -2.92
C ILE A 77 -9.28 -15.67 -3.75
N ALA A 78 -10.45 -15.35 -3.16
CA ALA A 78 -11.74 -15.42 -3.83
C ALA A 78 -11.81 -14.48 -5.06
N ALA A 79 -11.24 -13.29 -4.96
CA ALA A 79 -11.16 -12.34 -6.06
C ALA A 79 -10.00 -12.62 -7.04
N ALA A 80 -9.16 -13.62 -6.78
CA ALA A 80 -7.93 -13.90 -7.52
C ALA A 80 -6.99 -12.68 -7.61
N ALA A 81 -6.99 -11.79 -6.61
CA ALA A 81 -6.15 -10.59 -6.55
C ALA A 81 -4.66 -10.95 -6.68
N ASP A 82 -3.81 -9.96 -6.99
CA ASP A 82 -2.37 -10.17 -7.15
C ASP A 82 -1.65 -10.36 -5.81
N GLY A 83 -2.31 -9.98 -4.72
CA GLY A 83 -1.78 -10.19 -3.38
C GLY A 83 -2.66 -9.64 -2.27
N VAL A 84 -2.10 -9.66 -1.06
CA VAL A 84 -2.74 -9.13 0.15
C VAL A 84 -1.74 -8.33 0.97
N HIS A 85 -2.20 -7.29 1.64
CA HIS A 85 -1.45 -6.57 2.67
C HIS A 85 -2.09 -6.80 4.04
N LEU A 86 -1.30 -7.27 5.01
CA LEU A 86 -1.77 -7.64 6.33
C LEU A 86 -1.20 -6.72 7.42
N GLY A 87 -2.10 -6.22 8.26
CA GLY A 87 -1.76 -5.50 9.47
C GLY A 87 -1.39 -6.44 10.62
N LYS A 88 -1.21 -5.86 11.81
CA LYS A 88 -0.76 -6.60 13.01
C LYS A 88 -1.82 -7.54 13.60
N GLY A 89 -3.10 -7.19 13.43
CA GLY A 89 -4.25 -7.93 13.96
C GLY A 89 -4.81 -8.96 13.02
N ASP A 90 -4.30 -9.01 11.79
CA ASP A 90 -4.79 -9.88 10.74
C ASP A 90 -4.11 -11.27 10.81
N GLU A 91 -4.35 -12.09 9.80
CA GLU A 91 -3.80 -13.44 9.71
C GLU A 91 -2.26 -13.46 9.84
N ASN A 92 -1.72 -14.52 10.44
CA ASN A 92 -0.27 -14.70 10.54
C ASN A 92 0.38 -14.78 9.16
N TRP A 93 1.47 -14.05 8.94
CA TRP A 93 2.13 -13.94 7.64
C TRP A 93 2.59 -15.28 7.04
N ARG A 94 3.10 -16.21 7.86
CA ARG A 94 3.52 -17.53 7.37
C ARG A 94 2.32 -18.38 6.94
N GLU A 95 1.22 -18.30 7.68
CA GLU A 95 -0.02 -18.98 7.31
C GLU A 95 -0.63 -18.35 6.06
N ALA A 96 -0.71 -17.03 5.98
CA ALA A 96 -1.13 -16.31 4.79
C ALA A 96 -0.30 -16.70 3.55
N ARG A 97 1.04 -16.78 3.69
CA ARG A 97 1.94 -17.22 2.61
C ARG A 97 1.65 -18.65 2.17
N ARG A 98 1.39 -19.56 3.12
CA ARG A 98 1.05 -20.95 2.81
C ARG A 98 -0.24 -21.04 1.98
N ARG A 99 -1.24 -20.22 2.31
CA ARG A 99 -2.55 -20.18 1.62
C ARG A 99 -2.47 -19.49 0.26
N LEU A 100 -1.76 -18.38 0.15
CA LEU A 100 -1.60 -17.61 -1.09
C LEU A 100 -0.68 -18.28 -2.12
N GLY A 101 0.25 -19.13 -1.65
CA GLY A 101 1.33 -19.63 -2.50
C GLY A 101 2.40 -18.56 -2.77
N ARG A 102 3.40 -18.89 -3.59
CA ARG A 102 4.57 -18.02 -3.88
C ARG A 102 4.36 -17.07 -5.07
N SER A 103 3.30 -17.25 -5.84
CA SER A 103 3.02 -16.42 -7.02
C SER A 103 2.32 -15.10 -6.71
N LYS A 104 1.74 -14.99 -5.51
CA LYS A 104 1.00 -13.80 -5.06
C LYS A 104 1.85 -12.96 -4.11
N LEU A 105 1.64 -11.64 -4.15
CA LEU A 105 2.32 -10.70 -3.26
C LEU A 105 1.74 -10.77 -1.84
N LEU A 106 2.63 -10.76 -0.86
CA LEU A 106 2.27 -10.66 0.55
C LEU A 106 3.00 -9.47 1.16
N GLY A 107 2.24 -8.46 1.54
CA GLY A 107 2.72 -7.31 2.30
C GLY A 107 2.45 -7.41 3.79
N GLY A 108 3.26 -6.75 4.59
CA GLY A 108 3.08 -6.68 6.04
C GLY A 108 3.30 -5.29 6.59
N THR A 109 2.65 -4.97 7.72
CA THR A 109 2.79 -3.68 8.40
C THR A 109 3.91 -3.70 9.44
N VAL A 110 4.78 -2.70 9.40
CA VAL A 110 5.90 -2.48 10.34
C VAL A 110 5.79 -1.07 10.95
N ASN A 111 5.63 -0.98 12.27
CA ASN A 111 5.50 0.29 12.98
C ASN A 111 6.54 0.50 14.08
N ASN A 112 7.38 -0.48 14.36
CA ASN A 112 8.43 -0.44 15.37
C ASN A 112 9.50 -1.52 15.07
N GLU A 113 10.59 -1.51 15.85
CA GLU A 113 11.68 -2.47 15.70
C GLU A 113 11.27 -3.94 15.88
N LYS A 114 10.33 -4.21 16.81
CA LYS A 114 9.83 -5.58 17.03
C LYS A 114 9.15 -6.10 15.77
N ASP A 115 8.37 -5.26 15.10
CA ASP A 115 7.71 -5.61 13.85
C ASP A 115 8.74 -5.84 12.73
N ALA A 116 9.78 -4.98 12.64
CA ALA A 116 10.85 -5.14 11.65
C ALA A 116 11.60 -6.48 11.85
N ARG A 117 12.02 -6.80 13.09
CA ARG A 117 12.64 -8.10 13.40
C ARG A 117 11.72 -9.27 13.05
N ARG A 118 10.42 -9.16 13.37
CA ARG A 118 9.42 -10.18 13.01
C ARG A 118 9.31 -10.36 11.50
N ALA A 119 9.33 -9.29 10.72
CA ALA A 119 9.24 -9.34 9.26
C ALA A 119 10.43 -10.10 8.65
N ILE A 120 11.66 -9.79 9.09
CA ILE A 120 12.87 -10.48 8.65
C ILE A 120 12.86 -11.95 9.07
N THR A 121 12.55 -12.23 10.35
CA THR A 121 12.49 -13.61 10.86
C THR A 121 11.40 -14.45 10.17
N ALA A 122 10.29 -13.85 9.77
CA ALA A 122 9.23 -14.56 9.04
C ALA A 122 9.70 -15.02 7.67
N ASN A 123 10.55 -14.24 7.00
CA ASN A 123 11.13 -14.52 5.68
C ASN A 123 10.10 -15.01 4.65
N CYS A 124 8.95 -14.34 4.62
CA CYS A 124 7.83 -14.73 3.75
C CYS A 124 7.08 -13.54 3.15
N LEU A 125 7.50 -12.31 3.47
CA LEU A 125 6.94 -11.08 2.90
C LEU A 125 7.70 -10.70 1.63
N ASP A 126 6.98 -10.09 0.67
CA ASP A 126 7.56 -9.51 -0.53
C ASP A 126 7.85 -8.02 -0.34
N TYR A 127 7.12 -7.37 0.58
CA TYR A 127 7.29 -5.96 0.93
C TYR A 127 6.69 -5.65 2.30
N VAL A 128 6.99 -4.46 2.80
CA VAL A 128 6.36 -3.94 4.02
C VAL A 128 5.88 -2.50 3.86
N GLY A 129 4.81 -2.15 4.58
CA GLY A 129 4.40 -0.78 4.83
C GLY A 129 5.01 -0.27 6.13
N VAL A 130 5.84 0.77 6.08
CA VAL A 130 6.52 1.36 7.25
C VAL A 130 5.89 2.70 7.60
N GLY A 131 5.42 2.86 8.84
CA GLY A 131 4.80 4.11 9.26
C GLY A 131 4.23 4.06 10.68
N PRO A 132 3.57 5.15 11.09
CA PRO A 132 3.23 6.32 10.29
C PRO A 132 4.39 7.36 10.23
N TRP A 133 4.53 8.00 9.06
CA TRP A 133 5.48 9.11 8.86
C TRP A 133 5.11 10.31 9.72
N ARG A 134 3.82 10.68 9.71
CA ARG A 134 3.22 11.70 10.59
C ARG A 134 1.84 11.28 11.05
N PHE A 135 1.21 12.07 11.90
CA PHE A 135 -0.16 11.82 12.32
C PHE A 135 -1.11 11.77 11.11
N THR A 136 -2.05 10.83 11.14
CA THR A 136 -3.11 10.70 10.13
C THR A 136 -4.40 10.20 10.79
N ALA A 137 -5.53 10.76 10.39
CA ALA A 137 -6.85 10.33 10.84
C ALA A 137 -7.40 9.12 10.06
N THR A 138 -6.71 8.66 9.02
CA THR A 138 -7.19 7.56 8.15
C THR A 138 -7.22 6.20 8.85
N LYS A 139 -6.46 6.03 9.95
CA LYS A 139 -6.40 4.81 10.74
C LYS A 139 -6.79 5.09 12.18
N GLU A 140 -7.83 4.41 12.69
CA GLU A 140 -8.36 4.60 14.05
C GLU A 140 -7.35 4.27 15.17
N ASN A 141 -6.58 3.18 15.01
CA ASN A 141 -5.56 2.74 15.96
C ASN A 141 -4.16 3.08 15.42
N LEU A 142 -3.83 4.36 15.42
CA LEU A 142 -2.54 4.83 14.93
C LEU A 142 -1.42 4.45 15.91
N SER A 143 -0.39 3.79 15.41
CA SER A 143 0.87 3.59 16.15
C SER A 143 1.58 4.92 16.37
N PRO A 144 2.50 5.03 17.34
CA PRO A 144 3.31 6.24 17.52
C PRO A 144 3.96 6.70 16.22
N VAL A 145 3.99 8.02 16.01
CA VAL A 145 4.60 8.62 14.82
C VAL A 145 6.10 8.30 14.80
N LEU A 146 6.58 7.80 13.67
CA LEU A 146 8.00 7.47 13.46
C LEU A 146 8.83 8.68 13.05
N GLY A 147 8.26 9.53 12.19
CA GLY A 147 9.02 10.58 11.52
C GLY A 147 10.18 10.05 10.68
N GLU A 148 11.00 10.95 10.17
CA GLU A 148 12.17 10.57 9.37
C GLU A 148 13.16 9.67 10.14
N PRO A 149 13.54 9.97 11.40
CA PRO A 149 14.52 9.13 12.12
C PRO A 149 14.02 7.71 12.33
N GLY A 150 12.75 7.52 12.72
CA GLY A 150 12.17 6.20 12.95
C GLY A 150 12.03 5.41 11.66
N VAL A 151 11.60 6.04 10.57
CA VAL A 151 11.51 5.38 9.25
C VAL A 151 12.89 4.96 8.76
N ARG A 152 13.90 5.83 8.84
CA ARG A 152 15.28 5.51 8.47
C ARG A 152 15.83 4.30 9.25
N LEU A 153 15.61 4.28 10.56
CA LEU A 153 16.01 3.17 11.41
C LEU A 153 15.33 1.86 10.97
N LEU A 154 14.01 1.88 10.81
CA LEU A 154 13.27 0.65 10.47
C LEU A 154 13.61 0.14 9.08
N VAL A 155 13.76 1.03 8.08
CA VAL A 155 14.16 0.64 6.72
C VAL A 155 15.55 0.00 6.73
N ALA A 156 16.50 0.57 7.48
CA ALA A 156 17.83 -0.03 7.62
C ALA A 156 17.81 -1.43 8.27
N MET A 157 16.86 -1.68 9.19
CA MET A 157 16.68 -2.98 9.84
C MET A 157 16.07 -4.06 8.94
N LEU A 158 15.43 -3.68 7.84
CA LEU A 158 14.71 -4.61 6.96
C LEU A 158 15.60 -5.43 6.01
N ASP A 159 16.92 -5.19 6.02
CA ASP A 159 17.91 -5.99 5.31
C ASP A 159 17.53 -6.33 3.85
N GLY A 160 17.16 -5.29 3.11
CA GLY A 160 16.79 -5.41 1.70
C GLY A 160 15.33 -5.80 1.42
N LEU A 161 14.51 -6.08 2.44
CA LEU A 161 13.07 -6.24 2.24
C LEU A 161 12.45 -4.88 1.87
N PRO A 162 11.84 -4.73 0.67
CA PRO A 162 11.38 -3.44 0.19
C PRO A 162 10.33 -2.80 1.10
N ALA A 163 10.47 -1.50 1.37
CA ALA A 163 9.60 -0.73 2.25
C ALA A 163 8.89 0.39 1.52
N TRP A 164 7.56 0.47 1.67
CA TRP A 164 6.75 1.62 1.29
C TRP A 164 6.38 2.42 2.52
N VAL A 165 6.75 3.69 2.55
CA VAL A 165 6.46 4.56 3.70
C VAL A 165 5.05 5.08 3.63
N ILE A 166 4.33 5.04 4.76
CA ILE A 166 2.91 5.39 4.85
C ILE A 166 2.62 6.30 6.04
N GLY A 167 1.49 7.00 6.00
CA GLY A 167 0.92 7.76 7.11
C GLY A 167 1.18 9.26 7.01
N GLY A 168 0.22 9.99 6.45
CA GLY A 168 0.26 11.44 6.30
C GLY A 168 1.36 11.96 5.37
N ILE A 169 1.80 11.14 4.41
CA ILE A 169 2.80 11.51 3.40
C ILE A 169 2.24 12.61 2.50
N GLU A 170 3.06 13.63 2.25
CA GLU A 170 2.80 14.69 1.28
C GLU A 170 3.90 14.71 0.20
N PRO A 171 3.65 15.28 -1.00
CA PRO A 171 4.66 15.31 -2.06
C PRO A 171 6.00 15.91 -1.63
N ALA A 172 5.98 16.94 -0.77
CA ALA A 172 7.18 17.56 -0.23
C ALA A 172 8.05 16.63 0.65
N ASP A 173 7.49 15.55 1.17
CA ASP A 173 8.24 14.58 1.99
C ASP A 173 9.06 13.59 1.17
N LEU A 174 8.74 13.41 -0.11
CA LEU A 174 9.27 12.30 -0.91
C LEU A 174 10.79 12.30 -1.05
N PRO A 175 11.48 13.45 -1.17
CA PRO A 175 12.95 13.47 -1.14
C PRO A 175 13.51 12.90 0.17
N ALA A 176 12.94 13.26 1.33
CA ALA A 176 13.37 12.76 2.63
C ALA A 176 13.04 11.26 2.78
N VAL A 177 11.84 10.83 2.39
CA VAL A 177 11.44 9.42 2.39
C VAL A 177 12.38 8.58 1.53
N ARG A 178 12.70 9.04 0.32
CA ARG A 178 13.65 8.36 -0.57
C ARG A 178 15.05 8.28 0.05
N SER A 179 15.50 9.33 0.73
CA SER A 179 16.80 9.34 1.43
C SER A 179 16.88 8.37 2.60
N CYS A 180 15.72 7.91 3.13
CA CYS A 180 15.66 6.83 4.12
C CYS A 180 15.91 5.43 3.53
N GLY A 181 16.04 5.30 2.20
CA GLY A 181 16.20 4.02 1.52
C GLY A 181 14.88 3.31 1.23
N ALA A 182 13.75 4.01 1.30
CA ALA A 182 12.44 3.44 0.96
C ALA A 182 12.35 3.13 -0.53
N ALA A 183 11.60 2.06 -0.87
CA ALA A 183 11.30 1.66 -2.24
C ALA A 183 10.15 2.49 -2.85
N GLY A 184 9.33 3.12 -2.02
CA GLY A 184 8.20 3.92 -2.45
C GLY A 184 7.40 4.50 -1.29
N VAL A 185 6.23 5.02 -1.63
CA VAL A 185 5.24 5.54 -0.67
C VAL A 185 3.88 4.88 -0.87
N ALA A 186 3.12 4.74 0.21
CA ALA A 186 1.73 4.34 0.18
C ALA A 186 0.85 5.52 0.58
N VAL A 187 -0.06 5.91 -0.30
CA VAL A 187 -0.88 7.12 -0.15
C VAL A 187 -2.35 6.75 -0.20
N ALA A 188 -3.13 7.27 0.75
CA ALA A 188 -4.58 7.15 0.82
C ALA A 188 -5.24 8.53 0.64
N SER A 189 -5.54 9.23 1.72
CA SER A 189 -6.31 10.49 1.70
C SER A 189 -5.69 11.60 0.84
N GLY A 190 -4.38 11.64 0.72
CA GLY A 190 -3.68 12.61 -0.13
C GLY A 190 -4.08 12.54 -1.60
N LEU A 191 -4.41 11.33 -2.10
CA LEU A 191 -4.83 11.13 -3.49
C LEU A 191 -6.21 11.74 -3.79
N PHE A 192 -7.10 11.80 -2.79
CA PHE A 192 -8.50 12.20 -2.96
C PHE A 192 -8.78 13.64 -2.53
N ARG A 193 -7.75 14.37 -2.08
CA ARG A 193 -7.88 15.76 -1.61
C ARG A 193 -8.45 16.66 -2.73
N GLY A 194 -9.50 17.39 -2.40
CA GLY A 194 -10.14 18.32 -3.35
C GLY A 194 -10.77 17.65 -4.57
N GLY A 195 -10.93 16.33 -4.59
CA GLY A 195 -11.49 15.58 -5.73
C GLY A 195 -10.60 15.52 -6.97
N GLN A 196 -9.34 15.97 -6.87
CA GLN A 196 -8.41 16.07 -8.00
C GLN A 196 -7.48 14.83 -8.08
N ILE A 197 -8.08 13.64 -8.18
CA ILE A 197 -7.38 12.35 -8.07
C ILE A 197 -6.20 12.25 -9.02
N GLU A 198 -6.40 12.52 -10.30
CA GLU A 198 -5.40 12.39 -11.36
C GLU A 198 -4.23 13.36 -11.14
N THR A 199 -4.54 14.60 -10.80
CA THR A 199 -3.53 15.64 -10.50
C THR A 199 -2.74 15.29 -9.26
N ASN A 200 -3.42 14.86 -8.19
CA ASN A 200 -2.77 14.47 -6.95
C ASN A 200 -1.83 13.28 -7.19
N PHE A 201 -2.30 12.22 -7.87
CA PHE A 201 -1.42 11.09 -8.20
C PHE A 201 -0.18 11.52 -9.00
N LYS A 202 -0.35 12.29 -10.05
CA LYS A 202 0.77 12.79 -10.88
C LYS A 202 1.76 13.61 -10.06
N THR A 203 1.28 14.42 -9.11
CA THR A 203 2.12 15.19 -8.19
C THR A 203 2.98 14.28 -7.31
N TYR A 204 2.41 13.21 -6.74
CA TYR A 204 3.19 12.22 -5.99
C TYR A 204 4.20 11.50 -6.88
N ALA A 205 3.79 11.08 -8.07
CA ALA A 205 4.66 10.36 -9.00
C ALA A 205 5.86 11.23 -9.45
N ALA A 206 5.62 12.47 -9.85
CA ALA A 206 6.64 13.43 -10.23
C ALA A 206 7.61 13.73 -9.08
N ALA A 207 7.07 14.02 -7.88
CA ALA A 207 7.90 14.26 -6.69
C ALA A 207 8.76 13.03 -6.32
N TRP A 208 8.26 11.81 -6.50
CA TRP A 208 9.06 10.60 -6.31
C TRP A 208 10.16 10.48 -7.36
N ALA A 209 9.89 10.78 -8.62
CA ALA A 209 10.90 10.77 -9.69
C ALA A 209 11.98 11.84 -9.49
N GLY A 210 11.73 12.85 -8.67
CA GLY A 210 12.63 14.01 -8.47
C GLY A 210 12.46 15.09 -9.54
N GLU A 211 11.32 15.08 -10.20
CA GLU A 211 10.91 16.10 -11.14
C GLU A 211 10.38 17.33 -10.39
N ALA A 212 10.60 18.53 -10.94
CA ALA A 212 10.01 19.75 -10.38
C ALA A 212 8.49 19.71 -10.55
N VAL A 213 7.75 19.91 -9.47
CA VAL A 213 6.28 19.94 -9.42
C VAL A 213 5.78 21.38 -9.50
#